data_47effd57e309ec36b4e8066c3f4cbc2a
#
_entry.id   47effd57e309ec36b4e8066c3f4cbc2a
#
_cell.length_a   1.000
_cell.length_b   1.000
_cell.length_c   1.000
_cell.angle_alpha   90.00
_cell.angle_beta   90.00
_cell.angle_gamma   90.00
#
_symmetry.space_group_name_H-M   'P 1'
#
loop_
_entity.id
_entity.type
_entity.pdbx_description
1 polymer ?
#
loop_
_entity_poly.entity_id
_entity_poly.type
_entity_poly.pdbx_seq_one_letter_code
_entity_poly.pdbx_strand_id
1 'polypeptide(L)'
;YANRMRDVIGHLANANPEYKHRFMKERPVKRVGYILVSSDRGLCGGLNANVFKNSIKSMKTWADQGVAIDLCLVGAKAAAFFKSFGGNVVASTRDLGEAPTVADLIGSVKVMLDAFEEGKIDKLFIVSNEFVNTMTQKPTIRQLLPLVADENSKLKHHWDYIYEPDAAELLKGLLTRFIESQVYQSVVENAACEQAARMIAMKSATD
;
A
#
# COMPACT_ATOMS: atom_id res chain seq x y z
N TYR A 1 4.51 13.78 -9.73
CA TYR A 1 4.32 14.13 -8.30
C TYR A 1 5.04 13.13 -7.38
N ALA A 2 4.76 11.84 -7.52
CA ALA A 2 5.36 10.81 -6.68
C ALA A 2 6.89 10.75 -6.76
N ASN A 3 7.47 10.92 -7.95
CA ASN A 3 8.92 10.93 -8.13
C ASN A 3 9.58 12.13 -7.44
N ARG A 4 8.99 13.33 -7.59
CA ARG A 4 9.49 14.53 -6.91
C ARG A 4 9.41 14.41 -5.39
N MET A 5 8.34 13.82 -4.89
CA MET A 5 8.16 13.60 -3.46
C MET A 5 9.15 12.56 -2.93
N ARG A 6 9.43 11.52 -3.71
CA ARG A 6 10.45 10.52 -3.40
C ARG A 6 11.85 11.14 -3.36
N ASP A 7 12.16 12.05 -4.29
CA ASP A 7 13.42 12.79 -4.30
C ASP A 7 13.56 13.66 -3.04
N VAL A 8 12.52 14.39 -2.67
CA VAL A 8 12.51 15.21 -1.44
C VAL A 8 12.70 14.36 -0.19
N ILE A 9 12.03 13.22 -0.11
CA ILE A 9 12.19 12.28 1.01
C ILE A 9 13.61 11.73 1.07
N GLY A 10 14.19 11.38 -0.08
CA GLY A 10 15.58 10.94 -0.19
C GLY A 10 16.56 12.02 0.29
N HIS A 11 16.33 13.27 -0.09
CA HIS A 11 17.13 14.41 0.40
C HIS A 11 17.05 14.57 1.92
N LEU A 12 15.84 14.54 2.47
CA LEU A 12 15.62 14.71 3.90
C LEU A 12 16.22 13.54 4.71
N ALA A 13 16.13 12.32 4.19
CA ALA A 13 16.71 11.15 4.83
C ALA A 13 18.25 11.20 4.87
N ASN A 14 18.89 11.74 3.82
CA ASN A 14 20.33 11.85 3.71
C ASN A 14 20.92 13.09 4.41
N ALA A 15 20.13 14.14 4.60
CA ALA A 15 20.58 15.39 5.18
C ALA A 15 20.86 15.27 6.69
N ASN A 16 20.25 14.33 7.39
CA ASN A 16 20.47 14.11 8.80
C ASN A 16 20.54 12.62 9.15
N PRO A 17 21.74 11.98 9.06
CA PRO A 17 21.90 10.56 9.35
C PRO A 17 21.61 10.20 10.82
N GLU A 18 21.60 11.16 11.74
CA GLU A 18 21.28 10.93 13.15
C GLU A 18 19.77 10.91 13.42
N TYR A 19 18.96 11.54 12.53
CA TYR A 19 17.51 11.59 12.66
C TYR A 19 16.86 10.77 11.56
N LYS A 20 16.51 9.53 11.88
CA LYS A 20 15.64 8.70 11.04
C LYS A 20 14.21 8.77 11.54
N HIS A 21 13.29 9.26 10.70
CA HIS A 21 11.86 9.21 11.02
C HIS A 21 11.41 7.77 11.26
N ARG A 22 10.42 7.55 12.15
CA ARG A 22 9.89 6.22 12.49
C ARG A 22 9.47 5.42 11.27
N PHE A 23 8.94 6.07 10.22
CA PHE A 23 8.56 5.43 8.96
C PHE A 23 9.74 4.91 8.12
N MET A 24 10.95 5.26 8.46
CA MET A 24 12.18 4.81 7.79
C MET A 24 12.99 3.80 8.61
N LYS A 25 12.63 3.58 9.87
CA LYS A 25 13.36 2.68 10.76
C LYS A 25 12.92 1.24 10.55
N GLU A 26 13.90 0.38 10.26
CA GLU A 26 13.72 -1.06 10.33
C GLU A 26 13.79 -1.54 11.77
N ARG A 27 12.99 -2.55 12.08
CA ARG A 27 12.99 -3.22 13.38
C ARG A 27 12.68 -4.69 13.23
N PRO A 28 12.97 -5.54 14.24
CA PRO A 28 12.63 -6.96 14.20
C PRO A 28 11.14 -7.15 13.90
N VAL A 29 10.84 -8.04 12.95
CA VAL A 29 9.48 -8.24 12.47
C VAL A 29 8.76 -9.24 13.37
N LYS A 30 7.75 -8.77 14.11
CA LYS A 30 6.86 -9.57 14.94
C LYS A 30 5.43 -9.61 14.42
N ARG A 31 5.01 -8.54 13.72
CA ARG A 31 3.70 -8.39 13.13
C ARG A 31 3.80 -7.59 11.82
N VAL A 32 3.08 -8.03 10.82
CA VAL A 32 3.05 -7.43 9.48
C VAL A 32 1.64 -7.00 9.13
N GLY A 33 1.49 -5.81 8.56
CA GLY A 33 0.24 -5.31 8.02
C GLY A 33 0.19 -5.44 6.50
N TYR A 34 -1.00 -5.74 5.97
CA TYR A 34 -1.29 -5.76 4.54
C TYR A 34 -2.48 -4.87 4.23
N ILE A 35 -2.31 -3.99 3.25
CA ILE A 35 -3.42 -3.31 2.60
C ILE A 35 -3.75 -4.08 1.33
N LEU A 36 -4.90 -4.74 1.30
CA LEU A 36 -5.36 -5.55 0.18
C LEU A 36 -6.40 -4.79 -0.63
N VAL A 37 -6.09 -4.55 -1.88
CA VAL A 37 -6.98 -3.84 -2.81
C VAL A 37 -7.70 -4.83 -3.71
N SER A 38 -9.02 -4.77 -3.71
CA SER A 38 -9.91 -5.56 -4.55
C SER A 38 -10.99 -4.69 -5.17
N SER A 39 -11.85 -5.29 -5.99
CA SER A 39 -13.04 -4.63 -6.49
C SER A 39 -14.22 -4.75 -5.53
N ASP A 40 -15.22 -3.90 -5.69
CA ASP A 40 -16.50 -4.02 -4.99
C ASP A 40 -17.44 -4.99 -5.71
N ARG A 41 -17.39 -5.04 -7.03
CA ARG A 41 -18.25 -5.87 -7.89
C ARG A 41 -17.47 -7.01 -8.53
N GLY A 42 -18.19 -8.04 -8.92
CA GLY A 42 -17.65 -9.19 -9.65
C GLY A 42 -17.63 -9.01 -11.17
N LEU A 43 -17.62 -10.12 -11.88
CA LEU A 43 -17.62 -10.21 -13.35
C LEU A 43 -16.35 -9.57 -13.98
N CYS A 44 -15.26 -9.63 -13.27
CA CYS A 44 -13.94 -9.16 -13.72
C CYS A 44 -12.92 -10.29 -13.83
N GLY A 45 -13.39 -11.49 -14.19
CA GLY A 45 -12.54 -12.68 -14.36
C GLY A 45 -11.84 -13.08 -13.06
N GLY A 46 -10.59 -13.48 -13.18
CA GLY A 46 -9.75 -13.92 -12.06
C GLY A 46 -9.03 -12.79 -11.31
N LEU A 47 -9.37 -11.52 -11.54
CA LEU A 47 -8.65 -10.37 -11.01
C LEU A 47 -8.46 -10.44 -9.48
N ASN A 48 -9.56 -10.60 -8.74
CA ASN A 48 -9.52 -10.65 -7.27
C ASN A 48 -8.91 -11.96 -6.76
N ALA A 49 -9.25 -13.09 -7.39
CA ALA A 49 -8.73 -14.40 -7.01
C ALA A 49 -7.20 -14.46 -7.10
N ASN A 50 -6.61 -13.86 -8.13
CA ASN A 50 -5.16 -13.81 -8.32
C ASN A 50 -4.48 -12.94 -7.24
N VAL A 51 -5.08 -11.81 -6.87
CA VAL A 51 -4.60 -10.97 -5.77
C VAL A 51 -4.64 -11.74 -4.45
N PHE A 52 -5.74 -12.41 -4.15
CA PHE A 52 -5.89 -13.17 -2.91
C PHE A 52 -4.91 -14.34 -2.82
N LYS A 53 -4.74 -15.08 -3.91
CA LYS A 53 -3.77 -16.18 -3.98
C LYS A 53 -2.35 -15.68 -3.73
N ASN A 54 -1.97 -14.58 -4.34
CA ASN A 54 -0.66 -13.97 -4.17
C ASN A 54 -0.45 -13.46 -2.73
N SER A 55 -1.48 -12.84 -2.17
CA SER A 55 -1.48 -12.37 -0.78
C SER A 55 -1.30 -13.51 0.22
N ILE A 56 -2.08 -14.57 0.07
CA ILE A 56 -2.04 -15.73 0.97
C ILE A 56 -0.67 -16.40 0.93
N LYS A 57 -0.07 -16.51 -0.24
CA LYS A 57 1.28 -17.06 -0.41
C LYS A 57 2.31 -16.22 0.35
N SER A 58 2.22 -14.91 0.26
CA SER A 58 3.09 -13.99 1.01
C SER A 58 2.85 -14.07 2.51
N MET A 59 1.58 -14.09 2.94
CA MET A 59 1.22 -14.19 4.36
C MET A 59 1.70 -15.51 4.98
N LYS A 60 1.62 -16.60 4.23
CA LYS A 60 2.12 -17.90 4.69
C LYS A 60 3.61 -17.86 4.99
N THR A 61 4.41 -17.20 4.18
CA THR A 61 5.85 -17.01 4.42
C THR A 61 6.12 -16.35 5.77
N TRP A 62 5.33 -15.36 6.14
CA TRP A 62 5.42 -14.71 7.45
C TRP A 62 4.89 -15.60 8.58
N ALA A 63 3.75 -16.24 8.38
CA ALA A 63 3.15 -17.13 9.38
C ALA A 63 4.06 -18.30 9.74
N ASP A 64 4.78 -18.86 8.78
CA ASP A 64 5.77 -19.92 8.98
C ASP A 64 6.96 -19.46 9.85
N GLN A 65 7.21 -18.17 9.93
CA GLN A 65 8.21 -17.54 10.79
C GLN A 65 7.66 -17.11 12.16
N GLY A 66 6.40 -17.41 12.46
CA GLY A 66 5.73 -17.01 13.69
C GLY A 66 5.32 -15.53 13.72
N VAL A 67 5.27 -14.85 12.57
CA VAL A 67 4.87 -13.45 12.45
C VAL A 67 3.36 -13.33 12.34
N ALA A 68 2.75 -12.50 13.18
CA ALA A 68 1.33 -12.21 13.14
C ALA A 68 0.99 -11.26 11.98
N ILE A 69 -0.24 -11.29 11.49
CA ILE A 69 -0.69 -10.55 10.32
C ILE A 69 -1.95 -9.77 10.62
N ASP A 70 -1.93 -8.47 10.32
CA ASP A 70 -3.07 -7.57 10.36
C ASP A 70 -3.48 -7.18 8.94
N LEU A 71 -4.78 -7.09 8.70
CA LEU A 71 -5.34 -6.82 7.39
C LEU A 71 -6.12 -5.51 7.39
N CYS A 72 -5.85 -4.70 6.37
CA CYS A 72 -6.67 -3.56 5.95
C CYS A 72 -7.25 -3.88 4.58
N LEU A 73 -8.56 -4.02 4.49
CA LEU A 73 -9.24 -4.48 3.29
C LEU A 73 -9.88 -3.30 2.55
N VAL A 74 -9.54 -3.16 1.29
CA VAL A 74 -10.12 -2.17 0.38
C VAL A 74 -10.90 -2.91 -0.69
N GLY A 75 -12.21 -2.67 -0.75
CA GLY A 75 -13.13 -3.33 -1.66
C GLY A 75 -13.95 -4.44 -1.01
N ALA A 76 -15.19 -4.58 -1.47
CA ALA A 76 -16.14 -5.54 -0.89
C ALA A 76 -15.72 -7.01 -1.11
N LYS A 77 -15.03 -7.31 -2.21
CA LYS A 77 -14.58 -8.67 -2.51
C LYS A 77 -13.52 -9.16 -1.53
N ALA A 78 -12.57 -8.30 -1.15
CA ALA A 78 -11.59 -8.64 -0.12
C ALA A 78 -12.26 -8.84 1.24
N ALA A 79 -13.19 -7.97 1.60
CA ALA A 79 -13.94 -8.08 2.85
C ALA A 79 -14.71 -9.40 2.95
N ALA A 80 -15.39 -9.80 1.89
CA ALA A 80 -16.12 -11.06 1.84
C ALA A 80 -15.20 -12.29 1.92
N PHE A 81 -14.12 -12.28 1.17
CA PHE A 81 -13.16 -13.37 1.13
C PHE A 81 -12.51 -13.61 2.50
N PHE A 82 -11.98 -12.56 3.13
CA PHE A 82 -11.27 -12.68 4.40
C PHE A 82 -12.20 -12.86 5.60
N LYS A 83 -13.48 -12.54 5.46
CA LYS A 83 -14.48 -12.93 6.45
C LYS A 83 -14.60 -14.45 6.58
N SER A 84 -14.50 -15.16 5.46
CA SER A 84 -14.57 -16.62 5.42
C SER A 84 -13.23 -17.30 5.67
N PHE A 85 -12.15 -16.74 5.11
CA PHE A 85 -10.80 -17.30 5.21
C PHE A 85 -10.20 -17.13 6.61
N GLY A 86 -10.52 -16.02 7.28
CA GLY A 86 -9.96 -15.65 8.56
C GLY A 86 -8.85 -14.61 8.44
N GLY A 87 -8.34 -14.15 9.56
CA GLY A 87 -7.34 -13.11 9.68
C GLY A 87 -7.80 -11.99 10.60
N ASN A 88 -6.86 -11.18 11.07
CA ASN A 88 -7.16 -10.03 11.91
C ASN A 88 -7.41 -8.79 11.06
N VAL A 89 -8.67 -8.53 10.74
CA VAL A 89 -9.08 -7.37 9.97
C VAL A 89 -9.22 -6.17 10.90
N VAL A 90 -8.32 -5.20 10.77
CA VAL A 90 -8.28 -3.99 11.62
C VAL A 90 -8.96 -2.79 10.96
N ALA A 91 -9.09 -2.79 9.65
CA ALA A 91 -9.79 -1.75 8.89
C ALA A 91 -10.39 -2.34 7.60
N SER A 92 -11.49 -1.76 7.14
CA SER A 92 -12.16 -2.17 5.91
C SER A 92 -12.85 -0.97 5.28
N THR A 93 -12.71 -0.83 3.96
CA THR A 93 -13.37 0.21 3.16
C THR A 93 -14.09 -0.44 2.00
N ARG A 94 -15.34 -0.07 1.78
CA ARG A 94 -16.21 -0.58 0.71
C ARG A 94 -16.87 0.58 -0.02
N ASP A 95 -17.55 0.26 -1.12
CA ASP A 95 -18.39 1.19 -1.89
C ASP A 95 -17.61 2.41 -2.39
N LEU A 96 -16.40 2.17 -2.88
CA LEU A 96 -15.52 3.21 -3.44
C LEU A 96 -16.04 3.77 -4.77
N GLY A 97 -16.92 3.04 -5.45
CA GLY A 97 -17.45 3.42 -6.74
C GLY A 97 -16.44 3.31 -7.87
N GLU A 98 -16.78 3.94 -9.00
CA GLU A 98 -15.93 3.93 -10.20
C GLU A 98 -14.80 4.96 -10.13
N ALA A 99 -14.95 5.98 -9.32
CA ALA A 99 -13.99 7.05 -9.11
C ALA A 99 -13.69 7.24 -7.61
N PRO A 100 -12.84 6.37 -7.02
CA PRO A 100 -12.48 6.51 -5.61
C PRO A 100 -11.71 7.80 -5.36
N THR A 101 -11.93 8.41 -4.20
CA THR A 101 -11.22 9.63 -3.77
C THR A 101 -10.21 9.32 -2.67
N VAL A 102 -9.24 10.21 -2.48
CA VAL A 102 -8.28 10.10 -1.37
C VAL A 102 -9.01 10.09 -0.03
N ALA A 103 -10.05 10.90 0.11
CA ALA A 103 -10.86 11.00 1.32
C ALA A 103 -11.49 9.64 1.73
N ASP A 104 -11.88 8.81 0.77
CA ASP A 104 -12.46 7.49 1.02
C ASP A 104 -11.47 6.51 1.65
N LEU A 105 -10.17 6.74 1.47
CA LEU A 105 -9.09 5.85 1.87
C LEU A 105 -8.35 6.32 3.13
N ILE A 106 -8.40 7.61 3.44
CA ILE A 106 -7.60 8.23 4.51
C ILE A 106 -7.81 7.52 5.86
N GLY A 107 -9.05 7.20 6.21
CA GLY A 107 -9.36 6.55 7.49
C GLY A 107 -8.69 5.18 7.65
N SER A 108 -8.78 4.34 6.63
CA SER A 108 -8.17 3.00 6.65
C SER A 108 -6.65 3.06 6.61
N VAL A 109 -6.07 3.94 5.80
CA VAL A 109 -4.63 4.17 5.73
C VAL A 109 -4.09 4.68 7.06
N LYS A 110 -4.81 5.62 7.69
CA LYS A 110 -4.44 6.16 9.01
C LYS A 110 -4.35 5.07 10.08
N VAL A 111 -5.29 4.13 10.11
CA VAL A 111 -5.25 3.00 11.05
C VAL A 111 -3.95 2.23 10.92
N MET A 112 -3.50 1.95 9.70
CA MET A 112 -2.27 1.21 9.45
C MET A 112 -1.02 2.03 9.75
N LEU A 113 -1.00 3.32 9.45
CA LEU A 113 0.11 4.22 9.77
C LEU A 113 0.28 4.40 11.27
N ASP A 114 -0.82 4.60 11.99
CA ASP A 114 -0.81 4.71 13.45
C ASP A 114 -0.33 3.40 14.09
N ALA A 115 -0.76 2.24 13.57
CA ALA A 115 -0.31 0.94 14.05
C ALA A 115 1.21 0.75 13.85
N PHE A 116 1.76 1.21 12.74
CA PHE A 116 3.20 1.18 12.52
C PHE A 116 3.95 2.14 13.45
N GLU A 117 3.45 3.35 13.62
CA GLU A 117 4.05 4.37 14.49
C GLU A 117 4.05 3.94 15.96
N GLU A 118 2.97 3.30 16.41
CA GLU A 118 2.83 2.77 17.78
C GLU A 118 3.58 1.44 18.02
N GLY A 119 4.22 0.88 17.01
CA GLY A 119 4.94 -0.38 17.11
C GLY A 119 4.06 -1.62 17.10
N LYS A 120 2.81 -1.51 16.73
CA LYS A 120 1.88 -2.64 16.62
C LYS A 120 2.12 -3.49 15.38
N ILE A 121 2.60 -2.88 14.30
CA ILE A 121 3.09 -3.58 13.11
C ILE A 121 4.51 -3.11 12.79
N ASP A 122 5.31 -3.98 12.21
CA ASP A 122 6.73 -3.72 11.94
C ASP A 122 7.04 -3.57 10.45
N LYS A 123 6.14 -4.04 9.60
CA LYS A 123 6.13 -3.81 8.15
C LYS A 123 4.72 -3.61 7.66
N LEU A 124 4.59 -2.83 6.59
CA LEU A 124 3.33 -2.61 5.89
C LEU A 124 3.52 -2.85 4.41
N PHE A 125 2.70 -3.71 3.84
CA PHE A 125 2.67 -4.00 2.41
C PHE A 125 1.35 -3.57 1.79
N ILE A 126 1.39 -3.24 0.51
CA ILE A 126 0.19 -3.06 -0.30
C ILE A 126 0.16 -4.13 -1.39
N VAL A 127 -1.00 -4.77 -1.53
CA VAL A 127 -1.27 -5.76 -2.56
C VAL A 127 -2.36 -5.23 -3.48
N SER A 128 -2.06 -5.12 -4.75
CA SER A 128 -2.98 -4.61 -5.76
C SER A 128 -2.64 -5.19 -7.14
N ASN A 129 -3.43 -4.87 -8.14
CA ASN A 129 -3.10 -5.19 -9.52
C ASN A 129 -2.38 -4.02 -10.19
N GLU A 130 -1.31 -4.35 -10.92
CA GLU A 130 -0.62 -3.45 -11.82
C GLU A 130 -1.21 -3.60 -13.23
N PHE A 131 -1.52 -2.49 -13.87
CA PHE A 131 -1.98 -2.46 -15.24
C PHE A 131 -0.79 -2.59 -16.20
N VAL A 132 -0.68 -3.73 -16.85
CA VAL A 132 0.36 -3.97 -17.87
C VAL A 132 -0.16 -3.59 -19.26
N ASN A 133 -1.30 -4.14 -19.63
CA ASN A 133 -2.06 -3.79 -20.83
C ASN A 133 -3.51 -4.28 -20.66
N THR A 134 -4.37 -4.04 -21.64
CA THR A 134 -5.78 -4.43 -21.57
C THR A 134 -6.00 -5.93 -21.32
N MET A 135 -5.11 -6.77 -21.83
CA MET A 135 -5.19 -8.23 -21.71
C MET A 135 -4.57 -8.77 -20.41
N THR A 136 -3.67 -8.03 -19.79
CA THR A 136 -2.86 -8.50 -18.66
C THR A 136 -2.90 -7.52 -17.50
N GLN A 137 -3.34 -8.02 -16.36
CA GLN A 137 -3.27 -7.36 -15.08
C GLN A 137 -2.41 -8.22 -14.15
N LYS A 138 -1.43 -7.63 -13.52
CA LYS A 138 -0.45 -8.34 -12.69
C LYS A 138 -0.65 -8.05 -11.21
N PRO A 139 -0.95 -9.06 -10.37
CA PRO A 139 -0.93 -8.90 -8.92
C PRO A 139 0.48 -8.54 -8.45
N THR A 140 0.59 -7.49 -7.64
CA THR A 140 1.87 -7.03 -7.08
C THR A 140 1.78 -6.85 -5.59
N ILE A 141 2.90 -7.08 -4.91
CA ILE A 141 3.08 -6.81 -3.48
C ILE A 141 4.24 -5.84 -3.35
N ARG A 142 3.99 -4.68 -2.74
CA ARG A 142 5.02 -3.67 -2.50
C ARG A 142 5.09 -3.31 -1.03
N GLN A 143 6.30 -3.14 -0.52
CA GLN A 143 6.50 -2.64 0.83
C GLN A 143 6.25 -1.12 0.86
N LEU A 144 5.32 -0.69 1.71
CA LEU A 144 5.09 0.72 1.99
C LEU A 144 5.93 1.23 3.16
N LEU A 145 6.02 0.44 4.21
CA LEU A 145 6.76 0.77 5.42
C LEU A 145 7.62 -0.42 5.88
N PRO A 146 8.81 -0.19 6.44
CA PRO A 146 9.48 1.11 6.46
C PRO A 146 9.85 1.59 5.06
N LEU A 147 9.89 2.91 4.86
CA LEU A 147 10.34 3.52 3.62
C LEU A 147 11.84 3.25 3.43
N VAL A 148 12.19 2.74 2.25
CA VAL A 148 13.58 2.54 1.86
C VAL A 148 14.03 3.78 1.07
N ALA A 149 15.06 4.47 1.56
CA ALA A 149 15.70 5.54 0.82
C ALA A 149 16.41 4.94 -0.40
N ASP A 150 16.13 5.50 -1.58
CA ASP A 150 16.77 5.06 -2.81
C ASP A 150 18.26 5.50 -2.78
N GLU A 151 19.16 4.56 -2.57
CA GLU A 151 20.61 4.82 -2.51
C GLU A 151 21.17 5.37 -3.84
N ASN A 152 20.37 5.25 -4.92
CA ASN A 152 20.75 5.70 -6.26
C ASN A 152 20.37 7.14 -6.58
N SER A 153 19.67 7.85 -5.70
CA SER A 153 19.50 9.28 -5.88
C SER A 153 20.83 10.00 -5.57
N LYS A 154 21.69 10.08 -6.56
CA LYS A 154 22.90 10.91 -6.53
C LYS A 154 22.47 12.37 -6.46
N LEU A 155 22.18 12.81 -5.26
CA LEU A 155 21.83 14.19 -4.98
C LEU A 155 23.09 15.04 -5.06
N LYS A 156 23.22 15.80 -6.13
CA LYS A 156 24.38 16.64 -6.44
C LYS A 156 24.46 17.91 -5.61
N HIS A 157 23.54 18.16 -4.69
CA HIS A 157 23.53 19.39 -3.90
C HIS A 157 23.29 19.08 -2.42
N HIS A 158 24.29 19.42 -1.60
CA HIS A 158 24.11 19.56 -0.17
C HIS A 158 23.25 20.80 0.11
N TRP A 159 22.01 20.58 0.48
CA TRP A 159 21.20 21.62 1.06
C TRP A 159 21.36 21.52 2.57
N ASP A 160 21.96 22.53 3.18
CA ASP A 160 21.99 22.67 4.63
C ASP A 160 20.60 23.08 5.09
N TYR A 161 19.77 22.08 5.40
CA TYR A 161 18.49 22.34 6.07
C TYR A 161 18.78 22.60 7.55
N ILE A 162 18.48 23.81 7.99
CA ILE A 162 18.43 24.12 9.42
C ILE A 162 17.21 23.42 9.99
N TYR A 163 17.42 22.35 10.74
CA TYR A 163 16.37 21.62 11.43
C TYR A 163 15.92 22.41 12.67
N GLU A 164 14.84 23.16 12.52
CA GLU A 164 14.04 23.62 13.64
C GLU A 164 13.12 22.50 14.14
N PRO A 165 12.62 22.54 15.41
CA PRO A 165 11.71 21.51 15.94
C PRO A 165 10.49 21.23 15.07
N ASP A 166 10.02 22.24 14.34
CA ASP A 166 8.88 22.14 13.41
C ASP A 166 9.17 21.30 12.17
N ALA A 167 10.44 21.06 11.83
CA ALA A 167 10.84 20.27 10.67
C ALA A 167 10.46 18.79 10.81
N ALA A 168 10.43 18.25 12.03
CA ALA A 168 10.03 16.87 12.28
C ALA A 168 8.54 16.64 11.99
N GLU A 169 7.67 17.56 12.40
CA GLU A 169 6.24 17.50 12.09
C GLU A 169 5.96 17.69 10.61
N LEU A 170 6.68 18.61 9.96
CA LEU A 170 6.59 18.84 8.53
C LEU A 170 6.99 17.58 7.76
N LEU A 171 8.08 16.93 8.16
CA LEU A 171 8.54 15.67 7.56
C LEU A 171 7.51 14.56 7.75
N LYS A 172 6.94 14.40 8.94
CA LYS A 172 5.87 13.44 9.21
C LYS A 172 4.67 13.68 8.29
N GLY A 173 4.24 14.92 8.12
CA GLY A 173 3.14 15.29 7.23
C GLY A 173 3.44 14.93 5.77
N LEU A 174 4.66 15.19 5.29
CA LEU A 174 5.08 14.84 3.93
C LEU A 174 5.12 13.32 3.71
N LEU A 175 5.68 12.57 4.64
CA LEU A 175 5.75 11.10 4.57
C LEU A 175 4.36 10.47 4.60
N THR A 176 3.47 10.97 5.44
CA THR A 176 2.08 10.51 5.51
C THR A 176 1.35 10.73 4.18
N ARG A 177 1.47 11.92 3.60
CA ARG A 177 0.88 12.24 2.29
C ARG A 177 1.46 11.40 1.17
N PHE A 178 2.76 11.12 1.22
CA PHE A 178 3.40 10.24 0.24
C PHE A 178 2.81 8.84 0.28
N ILE A 179 2.65 8.25 1.46
CA ILE A 179 2.07 6.92 1.64
C ILE A 179 0.61 6.89 1.21
N GLU A 180 -0.19 7.88 1.61
CA GLU A 180 -1.59 8.02 1.18
C GLU A 180 -1.70 8.11 -0.34
N SER A 181 -0.81 8.87 -0.98
CA SER A 181 -0.72 8.99 -2.43
C SER A 181 -0.38 7.66 -3.11
N GLN A 182 0.53 6.87 -2.54
CA GLN A 182 0.88 5.55 -3.07
C GLN A 182 -0.29 4.58 -2.98
N VAL A 183 -1.02 4.58 -1.87
CA VAL A 183 -2.23 3.75 -1.70
C VAL A 183 -3.31 4.18 -2.69
N TYR A 184 -3.58 5.48 -2.80
CA TYR A 184 -4.55 6.02 -3.74
C TYR A 184 -4.22 5.64 -5.19
N GLN A 185 -2.97 5.80 -5.60
CA GLN A 185 -2.51 5.40 -6.94
C GLN A 185 -2.74 3.91 -7.20
N SER A 186 -2.47 3.07 -6.23
CA SER A 186 -2.70 1.62 -6.33
C SER A 186 -4.18 1.28 -6.47
N VAL A 187 -5.05 1.98 -5.75
CA VAL A 187 -6.51 1.80 -5.84
C VAL A 187 -7.05 2.25 -7.20
N VAL A 188 -6.60 3.39 -7.71
CA VAL A 188 -6.98 3.90 -9.03
C VAL A 188 -6.50 2.97 -10.15
N GLU A 189 -5.28 2.49 -10.08
CA GLU A 189 -4.73 1.53 -11.03
C GLU A 189 -5.49 0.19 -10.98
N ASN A 190 -5.83 -0.28 -9.79
CA ASN A 190 -6.65 -1.47 -9.63
C ASN A 190 -8.05 -1.30 -10.23
N ALA A 191 -8.64 -0.13 -10.14
CA ALA A 191 -9.92 0.19 -10.78
C ALA A 191 -9.81 0.12 -12.31
N ALA A 192 -8.72 0.61 -12.89
CA ALA A 192 -8.44 0.47 -14.32
C ALA A 192 -8.28 -1.01 -14.72
N CYS A 193 -7.58 -1.81 -13.92
CA CYS A 193 -7.46 -3.25 -14.10
C CYS A 193 -8.81 -3.96 -14.05
N GLU A 194 -9.67 -3.56 -13.13
CA GLU A 194 -11.04 -4.08 -12.98
C GLU A 194 -11.87 -3.85 -14.25
N GLN A 195 -11.83 -2.64 -14.79
CA GLN A 195 -12.57 -2.33 -16.03
C GLN A 195 -12.05 -3.12 -17.23
N ALA A 196 -10.75 -3.22 -17.39
CA ALA A 196 -10.12 -4.00 -18.44
C ALA A 196 -10.48 -5.50 -18.33
N ALA A 197 -10.37 -6.07 -17.15
CA ALA A 197 -10.69 -7.47 -16.89
C ALA A 197 -12.17 -7.77 -17.10
N ARG A 198 -13.06 -6.86 -16.70
CA ARG A 198 -14.51 -6.98 -16.94
C ARG A 198 -14.84 -6.95 -18.41
N MET A 199 -14.24 -6.06 -19.17
CA MET A 199 -14.44 -5.97 -20.62
C MET A 199 -14.08 -7.28 -21.32
N ILE A 200 -12.95 -7.90 -20.96
CA ILE A 200 -12.53 -9.18 -21.51
C ILE A 200 -13.47 -10.30 -21.09
N ALA A 201 -13.87 -10.36 -19.83
CA ALA A 201 -14.80 -11.35 -19.31
C ALA A 201 -16.15 -11.29 -20.04
N MET A 202 -16.67 -10.08 -20.27
CA MET A 202 -17.93 -9.88 -21.00
C MET A 202 -17.80 -10.28 -22.47
N LYS A 203 -16.68 -9.94 -23.10
CA LYS A 203 -16.42 -10.37 -24.48
C LYS A 203 -16.41 -11.90 -24.61
N SER A 204 -15.67 -12.57 -23.72
CA SER A 204 -15.62 -14.05 -23.72
C SER A 204 -16.97 -14.71 -23.41
N ALA A 205 -17.87 -14.01 -22.73
CA ALA A 205 -19.21 -14.52 -22.46
C ALA A 205 -20.17 -14.35 -23.66
N THR A 206 -19.84 -13.48 -24.60
CA THR A 206 -20.65 -13.17 -25.79
C THR A 206 -20.23 -14.01 -27.00
N ASP A 207 -18.98 -14.42 -27.09
CA ASP A 207 -18.43 -15.30 -28.13
C ASP A 207 -18.81 -16.78 -27.83
#